data_1627e8ecfd58820ffab12dd49aae30dc
#
_entry.id   1627e8ecfd58820ffab12dd49aae30dc
#
_cell.length_a   1.000
_cell.length_b   1.000
_cell.length_c   1.000
_cell.angle_alpha   90.00
_cell.angle_beta   90.00
_cell.angle_gamma   90.00
#
_symmetry.space_group_name_H-M   'P 1'
#
loop_
_entity.id
_entity.type
_entity.pdbx_description
1 polymer ?
#
loop_
_entity_poly.entity_id
_entity_poly.type
_entity_poly.pdbx_seq_one_letter_code
_entity_poly.pdbx_strand_id
1 'polypeptide(L)'
;MKFPGRRRHKHYFPVEAKDPLTNQLNATERLQRSYITGIDQIVVDIEAKVDQAFLDEFQLRRGMSQVIDSDITNALYDRLKLNDMVDFEFAGGTIGNTMHNYSVLADDRSVLLGVMSENIKIGSYAYRFLCNTSSRVDLNYLQPVDGPIGRCFTLIDETGERTFAISAGLMNHLRPESIDK
;
A
#
# COMPACT_ATOMS: atom_id res chain seq x y z
N MET A 1 3.56 31.34 -1.25
CA MET A 1 4.13 30.43 -0.24
C MET A 1 4.14 29.02 -0.81
N LYS A 2 5.28 28.37 -1.02
CA LYS A 2 5.32 27.01 -1.59
C LYS A 2 5.13 26.02 -0.45
N PHE A 3 4.07 25.22 -0.48
CA PHE A 3 3.84 24.16 0.49
C PHE A 3 5.00 23.17 0.51
N PRO A 4 5.45 22.73 1.70
CA PRO A 4 6.56 21.76 1.83
C PRO A 4 6.32 20.44 1.07
N GLY A 5 5.07 20.03 0.86
CA GLY A 5 4.72 18.79 0.20
C GLY A 5 4.90 18.77 -1.34
N ARG A 6 5.31 19.88 -1.98
CA ARG A 6 5.63 19.93 -3.43
C ARG A 6 7.13 19.83 -3.70
N ARG A 7 7.92 19.38 -2.78
CA ARG A 7 9.32 19.11 -3.04
C ARG A 7 9.45 17.91 -3.97
N ARG A 8 10.38 18.01 -4.92
CA ARG A 8 10.73 16.93 -5.86
C ARG A 8 11.30 15.66 -5.18
N HIS A 9 11.48 15.68 -3.87
CA HIS A 9 11.95 14.55 -3.09
C HIS A 9 10.76 13.78 -2.53
N LYS A 10 10.80 12.48 -2.69
CA LYS A 10 9.78 11.50 -2.28
C LYS A 10 9.55 11.43 -0.76
N HIS A 11 10.30 12.18 0.03
CA HIS A 11 10.23 12.15 1.48
C HIS A 11 9.62 13.45 2.00
N TYR A 12 8.64 13.32 2.85
CA TYR A 12 7.97 14.43 3.52
C TYR A 12 8.92 15.20 4.43
N PHE A 13 9.93 14.53 4.93
CA PHE A 13 11.04 15.07 5.68
C PHE A 13 12.29 14.98 4.83
N PRO A 14 13.15 16.02 4.84
CA PRO A 14 14.46 15.96 4.22
C PRO A 14 15.36 15.02 5.04
N VAL A 15 15.09 13.74 4.97
CA VAL A 15 16.05 12.76 5.43
C VAL A 15 17.08 12.70 4.31
N GLU A 16 18.25 13.24 4.57
CA GLU A 16 19.39 12.96 3.73
C GLU A 16 19.53 11.44 3.73
N ALA A 17 19.41 10.85 2.54
CA ALA A 17 19.63 9.43 2.37
C ALA A 17 21.12 9.15 2.52
N LYS A 18 21.63 9.32 3.70
CA LYS A 18 22.82 8.59 4.08
C LYS A 18 22.32 7.18 4.29
N ASP A 19 22.73 6.30 3.42
CA ASP A 19 22.55 4.90 3.66
C ASP A 19 23.48 4.49 4.80
N PRO A 20 23.00 4.47 6.05
CA PRO A 20 23.85 4.18 7.19
C PRO A 20 24.27 2.72 7.19
N LEU A 21 23.65 1.91 6.35
CA LEU A 21 23.87 0.46 6.32
C LEU A 21 24.96 0.03 5.36
N THR A 22 25.31 0.89 4.40
CA THR A 22 26.19 0.40 3.34
C THR A 22 27.66 0.47 3.65
N ASN A 23 28.14 1.43 4.43
CA ASN A 23 29.58 1.63 4.38
C ASN A 23 30.33 1.91 5.68
N GLN A 24 29.71 1.99 6.85
CA GLN A 24 30.44 2.46 8.03
C GLN A 24 30.17 1.72 9.36
N LEU A 25 29.23 0.80 9.39
CA LEU A 25 29.05 0.00 10.60
C LEU A 25 29.87 -1.27 10.52
N ASN A 26 30.72 -1.48 11.50
CA ASN A 26 31.36 -2.77 11.66
C ASN A 26 30.30 -3.85 11.97
N ALA A 27 30.64 -5.09 11.74
CA ALA A 27 29.69 -6.21 11.87
C ALA A 27 29.04 -6.27 13.28
N THR A 28 29.74 -5.84 14.30
CA THR A 28 29.27 -5.84 15.69
C THR A 28 28.17 -4.80 15.92
N GLU A 29 28.29 -3.63 15.31
CA GLU A 29 27.24 -2.58 15.41
C GLU A 29 25.99 -2.98 14.64
N ARG A 30 26.13 -3.69 13.50
CA ARG A 30 24.98 -4.23 12.75
C ARG A 30 24.18 -5.24 13.54
N LEU A 31 24.83 -6.06 14.35
CA LEU A 31 24.16 -7.07 15.19
C LEU A 31 23.41 -6.45 16.38
N GLN A 32 23.68 -5.20 16.73
CA GLN A 32 23.01 -4.52 17.84
C GLN A 32 21.79 -3.70 17.38
N ARG A 33 21.52 -3.58 16.08
CA ARG A 33 20.36 -2.86 15.57
C ARG A 33 19.12 -3.74 15.60
N SER A 34 18.06 -3.18 16.14
CA SER A 34 16.74 -3.78 16.05
C SER A 34 16.12 -3.38 14.71
N TYR A 35 15.66 -4.38 13.95
CA TYR A 35 14.90 -4.15 12.73
C TYR A 35 13.43 -4.39 13.00
N ILE A 36 12.57 -3.58 12.38
CA ILE A 36 11.14 -3.86 12.36
C ILE A 36 10.83 -4.73 11.15
N THR A 37 10.13 -5.82 11.41
CA THR A 37 9.65 -6.73 10.38
C THR A 37 8.12 -6.76 10.41
N GLY A 38 7.49 -6.62 9.26
CA GLY A 38 6.04 -6.76 9.09
C GLY A 38 5.69 -7.93 8.19
N ILE A 39 4.49 -8.46 8.34
CA ILE A 39 3.93 -9.53 7.50
C ILE A 39 2.65 -9.00 6.88
N ASP A 40 2.62 -8.85 5.56
CA ASP A 40 1.45 -8.34 4.85
C ASP A 40 1.57 -8.61 3.35
N GLN A 41 0.63 -8.08 2.60
CA GLN A 41 0.69 -7.95 1.15
C GLN A 41 0.78 -6.47 0.76
N ILE A 42 1.07 -6.23 -0.51
CA ILE A 42 0.95 -4.91 -1.10
C ILE A 42 -0.52 -4.65 -1.40
N VAL A 43 -1.07 -3.58 -0.81
CA VAL A 43 -2.45 -3.11 -1.00
C VAL A 43 -2.44 -1.74 -1.66
N VAL A 44 -3.41 -1.48 -2.49
CA VAL A 44 -3.64 -0.15 -3.08
C VAL A 44 -4.87 0.46 -2.44
N ASP A 45 -4.72 1.63 -1.84
CA ASP A 45 -5.81 2.45 -1.33
C ASP A 45 -6.29 3.39 -2.45
N ILE A 46 -7.60 3.39 -2.70
CA ILE A 46 -8.26 4.16 -3.75
C ILE A 46 -9.30 5.05 -3.08
N GLU A 47 -9.14 6.35 -3.18
CA GLU A 47 -10.09 7.33 -2.66
C GLU A 47 -10.93 7.89 -3.80
N ALA A 48 -12.25 7.87 -3.62
CA ALA A 48 -13.19 8.34 -4.62
C ALA A 48 -14.39 9.04 -3.98
N LYS A 49 -14.93 10.04 -4.68
CA LYS A 49 -16.18 10.69 -4.31
C LYS A 49 -17.34 10.02 -4.98
N VAL A 50 -18.35 9.68 -4.20
CA VAL A 50 -19.53 8.94 -4.67
C VAL A 50 -20.80 9.51 -4.05
N ASP A 51 -21.92 9.25 -4.69
CA ASP A 51 -23.25 9.50 -4.16
C ASP A 51 -23.90 8.22 -3.57
N GLN A 52 -25.07 8.38 -2.98
CA GLN A 52 -25.81 7.24 -2.42
C GLN A 52 -26.23 6.24 -3.52
N ALA A 53 -26.53 6.71 -4.73
CA ALA A 53 -26.93 5.83 -5.83
C ALA A 53 -25.79 4.89 -6.24
N PHE A 54 -24.55 5.37 -6.20
CA PHE A 54 -23.37 4.54 -6.43
C PHE A 54 -23.21 3.47 -5.34
N LEU A 55 -23.39 3.82 -4.07
CA LEU A 55 -23.31 2.84 -2.99
C LEU A 55 -24.40 1.76 -3.11
N ASP A 56 -25.61 2.17 -3.49
CA ASP A 56 -26.73 1.25 -3.71
C ASP A 56 -26.50 0.32 -4.90
N GLU A 57 -25.91 0.82 -6.00
CA GLU A 57 -25.53 0.03 -7.18
C GLU A 57 -24.63 -1.16 -6.80
N PHE A 58 -23.66 -0.93 -5.91
CA PHE A 58 -22.72 -1.95 -5.45
C PHE A 58 -23.12 -2.62 -4.11
N GLN A 59 -24.33 -2.38 -3.63
CA GLN A 59 -24.87 -2.93 -2.37
C GLN A 59 -23.96 -2.64 -1.16
N LEU A 60 -23.32 -1.48 -1.16
CA LEU A 60 -22.45 -1.03 -0.09
C LEU A 60 -23.26 -0.24 0.96
N ARG A 61 -23.11 -0.63 2.21
CA ARG A 61 -23.78 0.06 3.31
C ARG A 61 -22.98 1.28 3.72
N ARG A 62 -23.59 2.44 3.59
CA ARG A 62 -23.02 3.72 3.98
C ARG A 62 -22.40 3.68 5.37
N GLY A 63 -21.18 4.21 5.51
CA GLY A 63 -20.45 4.27 6.78
C GLY A 63 -19.90 2.93 7.29
N MET A 64 -19.98 1.86 6.49
CA MET A 64 -19.54 0.53 6.87
C MET A 64 -18.33 0.08 6.05
N SER A 65 -17.59 -0.89 6.61
CA SER A 65 -16.54 -1.61 5.90
C SER A 65 -17.07 -2.97 5.46
N GLN A 66 -16.95 -3.28 4.18
CA GLN A 66 -17.42 -4.54 3.59
C GLN A 66 -16.31 -5.19 2.77
N VAL A 67 -16.14 -6.49 2.95
CA VAL A 67 -15.28 -7.28 2.07
C VAL A 67 -16.05 -7.59 0.80
N ILE A 68 -15.44 -7.35 -0.35
CA ILE A 68 -15.98 -7.61 -1.68
C ILE A 68 -15.10 -8.62 -2.43
N ASP A 69 -15.72 -9.36 -3.33
CA ASP A 69 -15.01 -10.30 -4.18
C ASP A 69 -14.29 -9.62 -5.37
N SER A 70 -13.54 -10.41 -6.15
CA SER A 70 -12.73 -9.89 -7.25
C SER A 70 -13.59 -9.31 -8.39
N ASP A 71 -14.77 -9.87 -8.66
CA ASP A 71 -15.62 -9.43 -9.75
C ASP A 71 -16.25 -8.08 -9.42
N ILE A 72 -16.78 -7.94 -8.21
CA ILE A 72 -17.27 -6.66 -7.68
C ILE A 72 -16.13 -5.64 -7.63
N THR A 73 -14.93 -6.04 -7.19
CA THR A 73 -13.75 -5.17 -7.13
C THR A 73 -13.43 -4.54 -8.48
N ASN A 74 -13.41 -5.36 -9.54
CA ASN A 74 -13.09 -4.87 -10.88
C ASN A 74 -14.22 -3.99 -11.42
N ALA A 75 -15.47 -4.42 -11.30
CA ALA A 75 -16.63 -3.65 -11.75
C ALA A 75 -16.71 -2.28 -11.06
N LEU A 76 -16.47 -2.23 -9.75
CA LEU A 76 -16.46 -1.00 -8.97
C LEU A 76 -15.32 -0.07 -9.43
N TYR A 77 -14.11 -0.59 -9.59
CA TYR A 77 -12.98 0.21 -10.05
C TYR A 77 -13.20 0.78 -11.46
N ASP A 78 -13.67 -0.06 -12.38
CA ASP A 78 -13.94 0.35 -13.75
C ASP A 78 -15.04 1.43 -13.80
N ARG A 79 -16.07 1.28 -12.96
CA ARG A 79 -17.15 2.27 -12.84
C ARG A 79 -16.64 3.61 -12.30
N LEU A 80 -15.78 3.59 -11.28
CA LEU A 80 -15.15 4.80 -10.74
C LEU A 80 -14.28 5.50 -11.79
N LYS A 81 -13.49 4.74 -12.54
CA LYS A 81 -12.62 5.30 -13.60
C LYS A 81 -13.41 5.85 -14.77
N LEU A 82 -14.45 5.16 -15.21
CA LEU A 82 -15.30 5.60 -16.31
C LEU A 82 -15.96 6.95 -16.03
N ASN A 83 -16.32 7.19 -14.78
CA ASN A 83 -16.98 8.42 -14.35
C ASN A 83 -16.02 9.50 -13.79
N ASP A 84 -14.71 9.28 -13.88
CA ASP A 84 -13.68 10.20 -13.34
C ASP A 84 -13.88 10.53 -11.84
N MET A 85 -14.32 9.54 -11.06
CA MET A 85 -14.64 9.71 -9.65
C MET A 85 -13.45 9.44 -8.71
N VAL A 86 -12.33 8.93 -9.23
CA VAL A 86 -11.15 8.62 -8.42
C VAL A 86 -10.34 9.89 -8.16
N ASP A 87 -10.31 10.32 -6.91
CA ASP A 87 -9.49 11.46 -6.49
C ASP A 87 -8.02 11.08 -6.32
N PHE A 88 -7.77 9.95 -5.64
CA PHE A 88 -6.42 9.52 -5.31
C PHE A 88 -6.28 7.99 -5.34
N GLU A 89 -5.08 7.56 -5.66
CA GLU A 89 -4.63 6.19 -5.51
C GLU A 89 -3.28 6.22 -4.82
N PHE A 90 -3.11 5.47 -3.75
CA PHE A 90 -1.84 5.41 -3.02
C PHE A 90 -1.47 4.00 -2.61
N ALA A 91 -0.23 3.94 -2.18
CA ALA A 91 0.26 2.84 -1.39
C ALA A 91 -0.58 2.69 -0.13
N GLY A 92 -1.10 1.52 0.10
CA GLY A 92 -1.96 1.21 1.22
C GLY A 92 -1.49 0.03 2.02
N GLY A 93 -2.39 -0.42 2.90
CA GLY A 93 -2.11 -1.47 3.84
C GLY A 93 -1.52 -0.95 5.15
N THR A 94 -2.08 -1.41 6.26
CA THR A 94 -1.71 -0.95 7.59
C THR A 94 -0.23 -1.23 7.90
N ILE A 95 0.24 -2.42 7.58
CA ILE A 95 1.62 -2.82 7.85
C ILE A 95 2.58 -2.10 6.90
N GLY A 96 2.27 -2.06 5.60
CA GLY A 96 3.08 -1.35 4.61
C GLY A 96 3.30 0.11 4.99
N ASN A 97 2.23 0.82 5.36
CA ASN A 97 2.30 2.20 5.83
C ASN A 97 3.08 2.34 7.13
N THR A 98 2.92 1.41 8.08
CA THR A 98 3.67 1.39 9.35
C THR A 98 5.16 1.23 9.09
N MET A 99 5.55 0.27 8.25
CA MET A 99 6.94 -0.01 7.91
C MET A 99 7.60 1.18 7.22
N HIS A 100 6.88 1.78 6.26
CA HIS A 100 7.35 2.98 5.56
C HIS A 100 7.56 4.15 6.52
N ASN A 101 6.56 4.46 7.34
CA ASN A 101 6.62 5.57 8.29
C ASN A 101 7.74 5.37 9.32
N TYR A 102 7.87 4.16 9.87
CA TYR A 102 8.99 3.84 10.75
C TYR A 102 10.33 4.13 10.07
N SER A 103 10.52 3.61 8.87
CA SER A 103 11.78 3.75 8.14
C SER A 103 12.12 5.22 7.84
N VAL A 104 11.09 6.04 7.60
CA VAL A 104 11.27 7.48 7.40
C VAL A 104 11.62 8.19 8.70
N LEU A 105 10.90 7.89 9.79
CA LEU A 105 11.08 8.58 11.08
C LEU A 105 12.37 8.16 11.79
N ALA A 106 12.71 6.89 11.74
CA ALA A 106 13.91 6.34 12.36
C ALA A 106 15.17 6.47 11.49
N ASP A 107 15.02 6.91 10.23
CA ASP A 107 16.07 6.88 9.19
C ASP A 107 16.74 5.51 9.09
N ASP A 108 15.94 4.46 9.18
CA ASP A 108 16.37 3.08 9.14
C ASP A 108 15.55 2.27 8.13
N ARG A 109 15.96 1.05 7.87
CA ARG A 109 15.22 0.13 7.00
C ARG A 109 14.32 -0.78 7.83
N SER A 110 13.21 -1.14 7.22
CA SER A 110 12.32 -2.19 7.70
C SER A 110 12.21 -3.30 6.65
N VAL A 111 11.74 -4.46 7.05
CA VAL A 111 11.61 -5.65 6.20
C VAL A 111 10.15 -6.05 6.11
N LEU A 112 9.63 -6.20 4.90
CA LEU A 112 8.28 -6.70 4.67
C LEU A 112 8.34 -8.13 4.13
N LEU A 113 7.72 -9.03 4.87
CA LEU A 113 7.52 -10.43 4.51
C LEU A 113 6.09 -10.62 3.99
N GLY A 114 5.87 -11.59 3.13
CA GLY A 114 4.53 -11.92 2.68
C GLY A 114 4.46 -12.25 1.21
N VAL A 115 3.38 -11.83 0.56
CA VAL A 115 3.11 -12.13 -0.84
C VAL A 115 2.93 -10.87 -1.68
N MET A 116 3.26 -10.97 -2.95
CA MET A 116 3.03 -9.93 -3.95
C MET A 116 2.52 -10.53 -5.25
N SER A 117 1.81 -9.76 -6.06
CA SER A 117 1.40 -10.22 -7.38
C SER A 117 2.61 -10.37 -8.30
N GLU A 118 2.75 -11.51 -8.97
CA GLU A 118 3.78 -11.72 -9.99
C GLU A 118 3.46 -10.95 -11.30
N ASN A 119 2.22 -10.53 -11.50
CA ASN A 119 1.72 -9.88 -12.70
C ASN A 119 1.75 -8.34 -12.63
N ILE A 120 2.70 -7.77 -11.90
CA ILE A 120 2.84 -6.32 -11.80
C ILE A 120 3.49 -5.76 -13.07
N LYS A 121 2.69 -5.03 -13.85
CA LYS A 121 3.17 -4.41 -15.10
C LYS A 121 3.85 -3.08 -14.83
N ILE A 122 4.95 -2.82 -15.57
CA ILE A 122 5.62 -1.51 -15.58
C ILE A 122 4.61 -0.42 -15.96
N GLY A 123 4.61 0.68 -15.21
CA GLY A 123 3.67 1.80 -15.39
C GLY A 123 2.30 1.59 -14.72
N SER A 124 2.00 0.38 -14.24
CA SER A 124 0.83 0.17 -13.39
C SER A 124 0.98 0.89 -12.05
N TYR A 125 -0.15 1.11 -11.40
CA TYR A 125 -0.15 1.74 -10.07
C TYR A 125 0.64 0.91 -9.05
N ALA A 126 0.42 -0.39 -9.03
CA ALA A 126 1.16 -1.32 -8.16
C ALA A 126 2.68 -1.26 -8.38
N TYR A 127 3.13 -1.09 -9.61
CA TYR A 127 4.56 -0.92 -9.93
C TYR A 127 5.10 0.39 -9.33
N ARG A 128 4.38 1.51 -9.51
CA ARG A 128 4.77 2.80 -8.92
C ARG A 128 4.81 2.73 -7.39
N PHE A 129 3.88 2.00 -6.80
CA PHE A 129 3.84 1.74 -5.38
C PHE A 129 5.10 1.00 -4.90
N LEU A 130 5.45 -0.12 -5.54
CA LEU A 130 6.66 -0.86 -5.23
C LEU A 130 7.90 0.03 -5.30
N CYS A 131 8.04 0.80 -6.37
CA CYS A 131 9.17 1.72 -6.54
C CYS A 131 9.23 2.78 -5.43
N ASN A 132 8.10 3.23 -4.92
CA ASN A 132 8.06 4.21 -3.84
C ASN A 132 8.38 3.59 -2.47
N THR A 133 7.88 2.40 -2.21
CA THR A 133 8.05 1.70 -0.93
C THR A 133 9.46 1.13 -0.79
N SER A 134 10.00 0.55 -1.86
CA SER A 134 11.32 -0.12 -1.84
C SER A 134 12.50 0.78 -1.51
N SER A 135 12.32 2.10 -1.52
CA SER A 135 13.39 3.02 -1.12
C SER A 135 13.74 2.93 0.37
N ARG A 136 12.83 2.43 1.19
CA ARG A 136 12.98 2.39 2.65
C ARG A 136 12.60 1.03 3.26
N VAL A 137 11.68 0.32 2.62
CA VAL A 137 11.24 -1.01 3.05
C VAL A 137 11.90 -2.05 2.17
N ASP A 138 12.55 -3.03 2.78
CA ASP A 138 13.11 -4.17 2.04
C ASP A 138 11.97 -5.12 1.64
N LEU A 139 11.75 -5.25 0.35
CA LEU A 139 10.71 -6.07 -0.26
C LEU A 139 11.23 -7.39 -0.85
N ASN A 140 12.52 -7.71 -0.66
CA ASN A 140 13.14 -8.91 -1.23
C ASN A 140 12.57 -10.22 -0.71
N TYR A 141 11.85 -10.16 0.41
CA TYR A 141 11.22 -11.30 1.06
C TYR A 141 9.75 -11.50 0.70
N LEU A 142 9.21 -10.65 -0.17
CA LEU A 142 7.87 -10.88 -0.72
C LEU A 142 7.90 -12.00 -1.74
N GLN A 143 7.01 -12.97 -1.57
CA GLN A 143 6.88 -14.10 -2.49
C GLN A 143 5.95 -13.73 -3.65
N PRO A 144 6.39 -13.88 -4.91
CA PRO A 144 5.50 -13.70 -6.05
C PRO A 144 4.45 -14.82 -6.08
N VAL A 145 3.19 -14.43 -6.24
CA VAL A 145 2.04 -15.33 -6.34
C VAL A 145 1.13 -14.84 -7.46
N ASP A 146 0.54 -15.77 -8.20
CA ASP A 146 -0.46 -15.43 -9.20
C ASP A 146 -1.75 -14.95 -8.53
N GLY A 147 -2.26 -13.83 -8.98
CA GLY A 147 -3.49 -13.23 -8.47
C GLY A 147 -3.47 -11.71 -8.40
N PRO A 148 -4.62 -11.10 -8.10
CA PRO A 148 -4.75 -9.66 -8.05
C PRO A 148 -4.16 -9.08 -6.77
N ILE A 149 -3.64 -7.87 -6.87
CA ILE A 149 -3.25 -7.08 -5.71
C ILE A 149 -4.50 -6.69 -4.90
N GLY A 150 -4.37 -6.64 -3.58
CA GLY A 150 -5.42 -6.16 -2.69
C GLY A 150 -5.76 -4.70 -2.94
N ARG A 151 -7.02 -4.33 -2.79
CA ARG A 151 -7.51 -2.96 -2.96
C ARG A 151 -8.43 -2.59 -1.81
N CYS A 152 -8.28 -1.36 -1.32
CA CYS A 152 -9.19 -0.76 -0.37
C CYS A 152 -9.78 0.50 -1.00
N PHE A 153 -11.07 0.50 -1.27
CA PHE A 153 -11.79 1.68 -1.75
C PHE A 153 -12.32 2.46 -0.56
N THR A 154 -11.92 3.71 -0.46
CA THR A 154 -12.47 4.71 0.47
C THR A 154 -13.43 5.57 -0.32
N LEU A 155 -14.71 5.28 -0.20
CA LEU A 155 -15.80 5.95 -0.91
C LEU A 155 -16.37 7.05 0.00
N ILE A 156 -16.22 8.31 -0.43
CA ILE A 156 -16.58 9.48 0.37
C ILE A 156 -17.82 10.13 -0.24
N ASP A 157 -18.88 10.25 0.54
CA ASP A 157 -20.09 10.89 0.10
C ASP A 157 -20.06 12.43 0.27
N GLU A 158 -21.12 13.09 -0.17
CA GLU A 158 -21.25 14.56 -0.12
C GLU A 158 -21.20 15.13 1.31
N THR A 159 -21.49 14.31 2.32
CA THR A 159 -21.44 14.72 3.73
C THR A 159 -20.06 14.49 4.34
N GLY A 160 -19.14 13.82 3.62
CA GLY A 160 -17.84 13.42 4.10
C GLY A 160 -17.82 12.08 4.83
N GLU A 161 -18.95 11.34 4.83
CA GLU A 161 -18.99 9.98 5.39
C GLU A 161 -18.22 9.02 4.51
N ARG A 162 -17.48 8.10 5.15
CA ARG A 162 -16.62 7.13 4.49
C ARG A 162 -17.21 5.74 4.53
N THR A 163 -17.30 5.14 3.36
CA THR A 163 -17.69 3.73 3.19
C THR A 163 -16.51 2.97 2.60
N PHE A 164 -16.19 1.80 3.14
CA PHE A 164 -15.04 1.03 2.70
C PHE A 164 -15.47 -0.25 2.00
N ALA A 165 -14.96 -0.46 0.78
CA ALA A 165 -15.06 -1.72 0.07
C ALA A 165 -13.64 -2.32 -0.04
N ILE A 166 -13.45 -3.53 0.52
CA ILE A 166 -12.12 -4.11 0.69
C ILE A 166 -12.03 -5.42 -0.08
N SER A 167 -11.08 -5.49 -0.99
CA SER A 167 -10.70 -6.71 -1.66
C SER A 167 -9.41 -7.25 -1.04
N ALA A 168 -9.47 -8.45 -0.50
CA ALA A 168 -8.32 -9.07 0.16
C ALA A 168 -7.17 -9.39 -0.82
N GLY A 169 -7.46 -9.51 -2.12
CA GLY A 169 -6.44 -9.84 -3.11
C GLY A 169 -5.67 -11.09 -2.74
N LEU A 170 -4.35 -11.00 -2.74
CA LEU A 170 -3.45 -12.11 -2.46
C LEU A 170 -3.35 -12.53 -0.99
N MET A 171 -3.98 -11.79 -0.04
CA MET A 171 -3.86 -12.13 1.38
C MET A 171 -4.37 -13.56 1.68
N ASN A 172 -5.33 -14.05 0.91
CA ASN A 172 -5.81 -15.42 1.01
C ASN A 172 -4.77 -16.48 0.59
N HIS A 173 -3.67 -16.07 -0.03
CA HIS A 173 -2.56 -16.93 -0.47
C HIS A 173 -1.38 -16.91 0.49
N LEU A 174 -1.43 -16.09 1.54
CA LEU A 174 -0.38 -16.06 2.55
C LEU A 174 -0.37 -17.40 3.32
N ARG A 175 0.76 -18.06 3.30
CA ARG A 175 1.00 -19.36 3.95
C ARG A 175 2.20 -19.25 4.87
N PRO A 176 2.35 -20.13 5.89
CA PRO A 176 3.57 -20.16 6.70
C PRO A 176 4.84 -20.27 5.84
N GLU A 177 4.80 -21.06 4.77
CA GLU A 177 5.91 -21.27 3.84
C GLU A 177 6.27 -19.99 3.04
N SER A 178 5.38 -19.01 2.97
CA SER A 178 5.67 -17.72 2.35
C SER A 178 6.58 -16.84 3.21
N ILE A 179 6.78 -17.21 4.46
CA ILE A 179 7.55 -16.46 5.46
C ILE A 179 8.82 -17.22 5.86
N ASP A 180 8.79 -18.53 5.74
CA ASP A 180 9.85 -19.45 6.16
C ASP A 180 10.90 -19.59 5.04
N LYS A 181 11.97 -18.74 5.10
CA LYS A 181 13.12 -18.81 4.18
C LYS A 181 14.44 -18.74 4.91
#